data_1cb7050a70b3b5b93f4126a68e441bd5
#
_entry.id   1cb7050a70b3b5b93f4126a68e441bd5
#
_cell.length_a   1.000
_cell.length_b   1.000
_cell.length_c   1.000
_cell.angle_alpha   90.00
_cell.angle_beta   90.00
_cell.angle_gamma   90.00
#
_symmetry.space_group_name_H-M   'P 1'
#
loop_
_entity.id
_entity.type
_entity.pdbx_description
1 polymer ?
#
loop_
_entity_poly.entity_id
_entity_poly.type
_entity_poly.pdbx_seq_one_letter_code
_entity_poly.pdbx_strand_id
1 'polypeptide(L)'
;MDYRQLGRTDLKVSTICLGTMTWGEQNSEAEAFAQIERAKQAGINFIDTAEMYPVPPKAETYATTERYIGNWFKQRGDRADWILASKIAGPGNTIDYIRDKHLKHNRKHIVEAVDASLKRLQTDWIDLYQLHWPERSTNFFGQLGYQHKADEDFTPLEETLEALDEQVRAGKIRHIGLSNETPWGTMKFLALAESRGWPRAVSIQNPYNLLNRSFEVGLAEIAIREQCGLLAYSPLAFGFLSGKYEGGARPAKARLSLYSRFSRYFNPQSEAACSRYVALAREHGLNPAQMALAFVTQQPFVTSNIIGATTLEQLDSNIASAELKLSEEVLAGIEAIHKDQPNPAP
;
A
#
# COMPACT_ATOMS: atom_id res chain seq x y z
N MET A 1 -15.61 -6.62 -11.46
CA MET A 1 -14.31 -5.95 -11.13
C MET A 1 -14.07 -4.85 -12.14
N ASP A 2 -13.93 -3.61 -11.69
CA ASP A 2 -13.62 -2.46 -12.53
C ASP A 2 -12.12 -2.24 -12.63
N TYR A 3 -11.68 -1.49 -13.67
CA TYR A 3 -10.28 -1.18 -13.92
C TYR A 3 -10.09 0.31 -14.08
N ARG A 4 -8.97 0.84 -13.55
CA ARG A 4 -8.58 2.24 -13.66
C ARG A 4 -7.19 2.37 -14.26
N GLN A 5 -6.96 3.45 -14.98
CA GLN A 5 -5.64 3.74 -15.54
C GLN A 5 -4.64 4.08 -14.43
N LEU A 6 -3.44 3.51 -14.48
CA LEU A 6 -2.36 3.78 -13.54
C LEU A 6 -1.58 5.02 -14.01
N GLY A 7 -1.91 6.17 -13.46
CA GLY A 7 -1.27 7.43 -13.85
C GLY A 7 -1.44 7.74 -15.35
N ARG A 8 -0.41 8.32 -15.96
CA ARG A 8 -0.36 8.63 -17.41
C ARG A 8 0.26 7.48 -18.21
N THR A 9 -0.09 6.23 -17.89
CA THR A 9 0.42 5.02 -18.57
C THR A 9 -0.68 4.33 -19.37
N ASP A 10 -0.34 3.30 -20.10
CA ASP A 10 -1.28 2.40 -20.79
C ASP A 10 -1.80 1.27 -19.87
N LEU A 11 -1.25 1.15 -18.67
CA LEU A 11 -1.62 0.10 -17.74
C LEU A 11 -2.99 0.38 -17.10
N LYS A 12 -3.86 -0.62 -17.15
CA LYS A 12 -5.15 -0.63 -16.45
C LYS A 12 -5.11 -1.63 -15.30
N VAL A 13 -5.16 -1.14 -14.08
CA VAL A 13 -5.17 -1.95 -12.87
C VAL A 13 -6.58 -2.15 -12.34
N SER A 14 -6.87 -3.32 -11.77
CA SER A 14 -8.11 -3.57 -11.05
C SER A 14 -8.27 -2.60 -9.87
N THR A 15 -9.51 -2.19 -9.60
CA THR A 15 -9.82 -1.27 -8.49
C THR A 15 -9.50 -1.86 -7.11
N ILE A 16 -9.35 -3.18 -7.05
CA ILE A 16 -8.80 -3.92 -5.91
C ILE A 16 -7.42 -4.46 -6.28
N CYS A 17 -6.42 -4.23 -5.43
CA CYS A 17 -5.08 -4.77 -5.56
C CYS A 17 -4.83 -5.86 -4.50
N LEU A 18 -4.22 -6.97 -4.89
CA LEU A 18 -3.84 -8.03 -3.96
C LEU A 18 -2.56 -7.64 -3.21
N GLY A 19 -2.72 -7.25 -1.94
CA GLY A 19 -1.62 -6.98 -1.01
C GLY A 19 -1.10 -8.27 -0.38
N THR A 20 0.22 -8.38 -0.26
CA THR A 20 0.90 -9.66 0.02
C THR A 20 1.70 -9.69 1.32
N MET A 21 1.68 -8.63 2.12
CA MET A 21 2.59 -8.44 3.25
C MET A 21 2.53 -9.49 4.37
N THR A 22 1.54 -10.39 4.35
CA THR A 22 1.38 -11.47 5.36
C THR A 22 2.02 -12.79 4.93
N TRP A 23 2.42 -12.93 3.66
CA TRP A 23 2.93 -14.18 3.08
C TRP A 23 4.38 -14.44 3.48
N GLY A 24 4.59 -15.55 4.18
CA GLY A 24 5.87 -15.91 4.77
C GLY A 24 5.95 -15.63 6.27
N GLU A 25 4.91 -15.01 6.86
CA GLU A 25 4.78 -14.83 8.31
C GLU A 25 3.46 -15.42 8.84
N GLN A 26 2.31 -14.89 8.41
CA GLN A 26 0.98 -15.41 8.79
C GLN A 26 0.44 -16.46 7.80
N ASN A 27 0.91 -16.43 6.56
CA ASN A 27 0.49 -17.34 5.51
C ASN A 27 1.66 -18.12 4.93
N SER A 28 1.45 -19.40 4.72
CA SER A 28 2.34 -20.28 3.99
C SER A 28 2.33 -20.00 2.48
N GLU A 29 3.28 -20.59 1.75
CA GLU A 29 3.33 -20.50 0.29
C GLU A 29 2.09 -21.08 -0.39
N ALA A 30 1.57 -22.21 0.12
CA ALA A 30 0.36 -22.83 -0.41
C ALA A 30 -0.88 -21.93 -0.23
N GLU A 31 -1.00 -21.24 0.92
CA GLU A 31 -2.07 -20.27 1.15
C GLU A 31 -1.90 -19.02 0.27
N ALA A 32 -0.67 -18.56 0.06
CA ALA A 32 -0.38 -17.47 -0.87
C ALA A 32 -0.81 -17.83 -2.30
N PHE A 33 -0.50 -19.02 -2.76
CA PHE A 33 -0.92 -19.53 -4.07
C PHE A 33 -2.44 -19.60 -4.20
N ALA A 34 -3.13 -20.09 -3.18
CA ALA A 34 -4.60 -20.12 -3.16
C ALA A 34 -5.20 -18.70 -3.24
N GLN A 35 -4.59 -17.71 -2.59
CA GLN A 35 -5.02 -16.31 -2.66
C GLN A 35 -4.75 -15.70 -4.06
N ILE A 36 -3.60 -15.98 -4.69
CA ILE A 36 -3.32 -15.52 -6.07
C ILE A 36 -4.33 -16.12 -7.04
N GLU A 37 -4.56 -17.43 -6.97
CA GLU A 37 -5.54 -18.12 -7.83
C GLU A 37 -6.93 -17.51 -7.67
N ARG A 38 -7.39 -17.30 -6.42
CA ARG A 38 -8.70 -16.72 -6.14
C ARG A 38 -8.83 -15.28 -6.64
N ALA A 39 -7.78 -14.47 -6.47
CA ALA A 39 -7.73 -13.11 -6.95
C ALA A 39 -7.81 -13.05 -8.49
N LYS A 40 -7.06 -13.92 -9.19
CA LYS A 40 -7.10 -14.04 -10.66
C LYS A 40 -8.49 -14.40 -11.16
N GLN A 41 -9.13 -15.40 -10.54
CA GLN A 41 -10.51 -15.80 -10.87
C GLN A 41 -11.53 -14.68 -10.70
N ALA A 42 -11.29 -13.76 -9.76
CA ALA A 42 -12.12 -12.59 -9.53
C ALA A 42 -11.79 -11.39 -10.45
N GLY A 43 -10.83 -11.53 -11.37
CA GLY A 43 -10.41 -10.48 -12.29
C GLY A 43 -9.45 -9.46 -11.69
N ILE A 44 -8.81 -9.74 -10.55
CA ILE A 44 -7.70 -8.93 -10.05
C ILE A 44 -6.47 -9.20 -10.90
N ASN A 45 -5.88 -8.14 -11.46
CA ASN A 45 -4.67 -8.20 -12.27
C ASN A 45 -3.50 -7.44 -11.64
N PHE A 46 -3.66 -6.92 -10.44
CA PHE A 46 -2.67 -6.09 -9.76
C PHE A 46 -2.26 -6.71 -8.43
N ILE A 47 -0.95 -6.95 -8.27
CA ILE A 47 -0.35 -7.53 -7.06
C ILE A 47 0.73 -6.61 -6.51
N ASP A 48 0.69 -6.32 -5.21
CA ASP A 48 1.63 -5.43 -4.52
C ASP A 48 2.46 -6.20 -3.49
N THR A 49 3.77 -6.11 -3.62
CA THR A 49 4.76 -6.65 -2.68
C THR A 49 5.84 -5.64 -2.33
N ALA A 50 6.87 -6.04 -1.61
CA ALA A 50 8.07 -5.25 -1.31
C ALA A 50 9.25 -6.15 -0.95
N GLU A 51 10.49 -5.65 -1.16
CA GLU A 51 11.69 -6.41 -0.82
C GLU A 51 11.77 -6.82 0.65
N MET A 52 11.25 -5.96 1.55
CA MET A 52 11.31 -6.23 3.00
C MET A 52 10.22 -7.17 3.51
N TYR A 53 9.22 -7.52 2.68
CA TYR A 53 8.09 -8.35 3.15
C TYR A 53 8.52 -9.79 3.43
N PRO A 54 7.90 -10.47 4.43
CA PRO A 54 6.66 -10.13 5.13
C PRO A 54 6.80 -9.12 6.27
N VAL A 55 5.65 -8.72 6.83
CA VAL A 55 5.58 -7.84 8.00
C VAL A 55 4.88 -8.58 9.16
N PRO A 56 5.45 -8.54 10.39
CA PRO A 56 6.60 -7.75 10.84
C PRO A 56 7.92 -8.19 10.21
N PRO A 57 8.81 -7.21 9.87
CA PRO A 57 10.09 -7.54 9.24
C PRO A 57 11.01 -8.26 10.22
N LYS A 58 11.62 -9.36 9.74
CA LYS A 58 12.58 -10.21 10.45
C LYS A 58 13.64 -10.70 9.47
N ALA A 59 14.88 -10.87 9.94
CA ALA A 59 15.96 -11.38 9.08
C ALA A 59 15.65 -12.77 8.52
N GLU A 60 15.05 -13.64 9.32
CA GLU A 60 14.75 -15.04 8.99
C GLU A 60 13.70 -15.16 7.86
N THR A 61 12.74 -14.22 7.81
CA THR A 61 11.67 -14.25 6.82
C THR A 61 11.85 -13.23 5.69
N TYR A 62 12.96 -12.46 5.73
CA TYR A 62 13.24 -11.42 4.75
C TYR A 62 13.03 -11.88 3.30
N ALA A 63 12.30 -11.06 2.55
CA ALA A 63 12.02 -11.24 1.13
C ALA A 63 11.30 -12.56 0.76
N THR A 64 10.72 -13.28 1.73
CA THR A 64 9.98 -14.53 1.46
C THR A 64 8.77 -14.27 0.58
N THR A 65 8.09 -13.15 0.75
CA THR A 65 6.92 -12.81 -0.05
C THR A 65 7.24 -12.71 -1.55
N GLU A 66 8.32 -12.03 -1.92
CA GLU A 66 8.76 -11.98 -3.33
C GLU A 66 9.15 -13.37 -3.87
N ARG A 67 9.78 -14.22 -3.05
CA ARG A 67 10.08 -15.61 -3.44
C ARG A 67 8.83 -16.43 -3.73
N TYR A 68 7.78 -16.31 -2.91
CA TYR A 68 6.51 -17.01 -3.13
C TYR A 68 5.87 -16.56 -4.45
N ILE A 69 5.84 -15.27 -4.73
CA ILE A 69 5.33 -14.73 -6.00
C ILE A 69 6.16 -15.23 -7.19
N GLY A 70 7.49 -15.23 -7.08
CA GLY A 70 8.38 -15.75 -8.12
C GLY A 70 8.16 -17.23 -8.39
N ASN A 71 7.99 -18.03 -7.35
CA ASN A 71 7.68 -19.46 -7.48
C ASN A 71 6.33 -19.69 -8.16
N TRP A 72 5.32 -18.86 -7.87
CA TRP A 72 4.04 -18.86 -8.57
C TRP A 72 4.24 -18.61 -10.08
N PHE A 73 4.90 -17.52 -10.44
CA PHE A 73 5.12 -17.16 -11.84
C PHE A 73 5.87 -18.25 -12.61
N LYS A 74 6.91 -18.83 -12.00
CA LYS A 74 7.66 -19.95 -12.58
C LYS A 74 6.78 -21.19 -12.80
N GLN A 75 5.91 -21.50 -11.84
CA GLN A 75 5.05 -22.67 -11.90
C GLN A 75 3.91 -22.50 -12.90
N ARG A 76 3.33 -21.31 -12.98
CA ARG A 76 2.12 -21.05 -13.81
C ARG A 76 2.43 -20.49 -15.19
N GLY A 77 3.55 -19.81 -15.37
CA GLY A 77 3.91 -19.18 -16.65
C GLY A 77 3.02 -17.98 -17.01
N ASP A 78 2.34 -17.39 -16.04
CA ASP A 78 1.31 -16.35 -16.24
C ASP A 78 1.77 -14.94 -15.80
N ARG A 79 3.10 -14.71 -15.73
CA ARG A 79 3.66 -13.41 -15.31
C ARG A 79 3.09 -12.23 -16.11
N ALA A 80 2.83 -12.40 -17.38
CA ALA A 80 2.33 -11.34 -18.28
C ALA A 80 0.87 -10.95 -18.01
N ASP A 81 0.10 -11.79 -17.31
CA ASP A 81 -1.29 -11.49 -16.91
C ASP A 81 -1.37 -10.54 -15.71
N TRP A 82 -0.23 -10.29 -15.04
CA TRP A 82 -0.17 -9.52 -13.81
C TRP A 82 0.58 -8.21 -13.99
N ILE A 83 0.02 -7.16 -13.43
CA ILE A 83 0.74 -5.92 -13.13
C ILE A 83 1.36 -6.10 -11.75
N LEU A 84 2.68 -6.17 -11.69
CA LEU A 84 3.45 -6.44 -10.48
C LEU A 84 4.08 -5.17 -9.95
N ALA A 85 3.76 -4.84 -8.69
CA ALA A 85 4.42 -3.77 -7.95
C ALA A 85 5.35 -4.33 -6.88
N SER A 86 6.58 -3.78 -6.78
CA SER A 86 7.47 -3.99 -5.65
C SER A 86 8.08 -2.68 -5.16
N LYS A 87 8.88 -2.72 -4.08
CA LYS A 87 9.38 -1.50 -3.42
C LYS A 87 10.78 -1.70 -2.88
N ILE A 88 11.62 -0.65 -3.00
CA ILE A 88 12.86 -0.54 -2.23
C ILE A 88 12.56 -0.04 -0.82
N ALA A 89 13.10 -0.70 0.20
CA ALA A 89 13.01 -0.24 1.59
C ALA A 89 13.79 1.06 1.82
N GLY A 90 13.21 1.99 2.56
CA GLY A 90 13.90 3.18 3.05
C GLY A 90 14.70 2.90 4.34
N PRO A 91 15.34 3.91 4.94
CA PRO A 91 16.13 3.76 6.16
C PRO A 91 15.28 3.35 7.36
N GLY A 92 15.87 2.57 8.26
CA GLY A 92 15.19 2.15 9.50
C GLY A 92 16.07 1.26 10.38
N ASN A 93 15.95 1.43 11.68
CA ASN A 93 16.77 0.72 12.67
C ASN A 93 16.38 -0.76 12.85
N THR A 94 15.20 -1.17 12.36
CA THR A 94 14.67 -2.53 12.53
C THR A 94 14.91 -3.45 11.33
N ILE A 95 15.60 -2.97 10.30
CA ILE A 95 15.87 -3.69 9.05
C ILE A 95 17.36 -3.64 8.69
N ASP A 96 18.21 -3.73 9.69
CA ASP A 96 19.66 -3.66 9.57
C ASP A 96 20.31 -4.87 8.89
N TYR A 97 19.53 -5.86 8.53
CA TYR A 97 19.93 -7.05 7.76
C TYR A 97 19.77 -6.90 6.24
N ILE A 98 19.19 -5.79 5.77
CA ILE A 98 19.04 -5.49 4.34
C ILE A 98 20.27 -4.69 3.88
N ARG A 99 20.92 -5.13 2.80
CA ARG A 99 22.14 -4.50 2.23
C ARG A 99 23.22 -4.21 3.29
N ASP A 100 23.70 -2.97 3.37
CA ASP A 100 24.78 -2.55 4.26
C ASP A 100 24.32 -1.90 5.58
N LYS A 101 23.06 -2.12 5.97
CA LYS A 101 22.40 -1.58 7.19
C LYS A 101 22.04 -0.08 7.14
N HIS A 102 22.68 0.69 6.26
CA HIS A 102 22.43 2.12 6.09
C HIS A 102 21.65 2.34 4.78
N LEU A 103 20.37 1.96 4.78
CA LEU A 103 19.56 2.02 3.60
C LEU A 103 19.39 3.47 3.12
N LYS A 104 19.69 3.69 1.85
CA LYS A 104 19.54 4.95 1.12
C LYS A 104 18.85 4.69 -0.21
N HIS A 105 18.31 5.73 -0.81
CA HIS A 105 17.77 5.69 -2.17
C HIS A 105 18.80 6.18 -3.20
N ASN A 106 20.08 5.97 -2.90
CA ASN A 106 21.16 6.28 -3.83
C ASN A 106 21.22 5.24 -4.97
N ARG A 107 21.97 5.59 -6.02
CA ARG A 107 22.13 4.74 -7.20
C ARG A 107 22.57 3.31 -6.88
N LYS A 108 23.54 3.13 -5.98
CA LYS A 108 24.03 1.79 -5.58
C LYS A 108 22.89 0.93 -5.02
N HIS A 109 22.16 1.44 -4.03
CA HIS A 109 21.10 0.68 -3.37
C HIS A 109 19.88 0.42 -4.26
N ILE A 110 19.54 1.37 -5.15
CA ILE A 110 18.46 1.17 -6.13
C ILE A 110 18.78 0.02 -7.09
N VAL A 111 20.00 0.00 -7.66
CA VAL A 111 20.45 -1.07 -8.56
C VAL A 111 20.43 -2.42 -7.85
N GLU A 112 21.04 -2.50 -6.67
CA GLU A 112 21.08 -3.73 -5.87
C GLU A 112 19.67 -4.24 -5.50
N ALA A 113 18.77 -3.34 -5.10
CA ALA A 113 17.42 -3.69 -4.71
C ALA A 113 16.60 -4.21 -5.91
N VAL A 114 16.64 -3.53 -7.05
CA VAL A 114 15.95 -3.94 -8.27
C VAL A 114 16.44 -5.31 -8.74
N ASP A 115 17.76 -5.50 -8.84
CA ASP A 115 18.35 -6.77 -9.30
C ASP A 115 18.01 -7.94 -8.35
N ALA A 116 18.05 -7.69 -7.04
CA ALA A 116 17.67 -8.69 -6.06
C ALA A 116 16.18 -9.03 -6.10
N SER A 117 15.30 -8.04 -6.29
CA SER A 117 13.86 -8.26 -6.44
C SER A 117 13.53 -9.05 -7.70
N LEU A 118 14.11 -8.70 -8.85
CA LEU A 118 13.94 -9.45 -10.11
C LEU A 118 14.34 -10.92 -9.96
N LYS A 119 15.49 -11.18 -9.29
CA LYS A 119 15.93 -12.54 -9.02
C LYS A 119 14.96 -13.33 -8.14
N ARG A 120 14.42 -12.72 -7.07
CA ARG A 120 13.45 -13.37 -6.17
C ARG A 120 12.11 -13.60 -6.83
N LEU A 121 11.63 -12.61 -7.60
CA LEU A 121 10.39 -12.65 -8.36
C LEU A 121 10.49 -13.53 -9.62
N GLN A 122 11.69 -13.97 -9.99
CA GLN A 122 11.95 -14.84 -11.16
C GLN A 122 11.34 -14.26 -12.45
N THR A 123 11.55 -12.96 -12.66
CA THR A 123 11.06 -12.20 -13.82
C THR A 123 12.10 -11.18 -14.27
N ASP A 124 12.04 -10.80 -15.55
CA ASP A 124 12.97 -9.83 -16.14
C ASP A 124 12.53 -8.38 -15.94
N TRP A 125 11.27 -8.14 -15.51
CA TRP A 125 10.75 -6.80 -15.29
C TRP A 125 9.76 -6.72 -14.12
N ILE A 126 9.69 -5.53 -13.51
CA ILE A 126 8.65 -5.13 -12.55
C ILE A 126 7.84 -4.00 -13.19
N ASP A 127 6.51 -4.07 -13.15
CA ASP A 127 5.66 -3.08 -13.81
C ASP A 127 5.63 -1.74 -13.07
N LEU A 128 5.62 -1.77 -11.73
CA LEU A 128 5.66 -0.58 -10.88
C LEU A 128 6.69 -0.76 -9.75
N TYR A 129 7.74 0.05 -9.75
CA TYR A 129 8.73 0.02 -8.68
C TYR A 129 8.63 1.27 -7.82
N GLN A 130 8.55 1.10 -6.50
CA GLN A 130 8.18 2.17 -5.59
C GLN A 130 9.27 2.46 -4.56
N LEU A 131 9.45 3.73 -4.19
CA LEU A 131 10.17 4.12 -2.98
C LEU A 131 9.24 3.87 -1.80
N HIS A 132 9.57 2.92 -0.89
CA HIS A 132 8.65 2.42 0.14
C HIS A 132 8.29 3.48 1.19
N TRP A 133 9.25 4.34 1.55
CA TRP A 133 9.04 5.56 2.35
C TRP A 133 10.19 6.53 2.10
N PRO A 134 9.99 7.83 2.37
CA PRO A 134 11.04 8.83 2.20
C PRO A 134 12.30 8.52 3.03
N GLU A 135 13.46 8.81 2.48
CA GLU A 135 14.74 8.74 3.20
C GLU A 135 14.84 9.85 4.25
N ARG A 136 14.34 11.03 3.91
CA ARG A 136 14.31 12.18 4.81
C ARG A 136 13.27 12.05 5.92
N SER A 137 13.50 12.71 7.06
CA SER A 137 12.55 12.76 8.17
C SER A 137 11.30 13.52 7.77
N THR A 138 10.16 12.84 7.81
CA THR A 138 8.84 13.42 7.54
C THR A 138 7.74 12.59 8.21
N ASN A 139 6.49 13.00 8.08
CA ASN A 139 5.35 12.33 8.69
C ASN A 139 4.95 11.09 7.87
N PHE A 140 5.23 9.92 8.41
CA PHE A 140 4.74 8.63 7.89
C PHE A 140 4.63 7.61 9.03
N PHE A 141 3.92 6.52 8.80
CA PHE A 141 3.68 5.42 9.75
C PHE A 141 3.08 5.85 11.10
N GLY A 142 2.18 6.85 11.09
CA GLY A 142 1.50 7.35 12.29
C GLY A 142 2.26 8.43 13.05
N GLN A 143 3.34 8.93 12.49
CA GLN A 143 4.04 10.08 13.06
C GLN A 143 3.30 11.37 12.70
N LEU A 144 2.97 12.16 13.70
CA LEU A 144 2.35 13.49 13.56
C LEU A 144 3.31 14.59 13.96
N GLY A 145 3.13 15.77 13.36
CA GLY A 145 3.90 16.97 13.70
C GLY A 145 5.28 16.96 13.02
N TYR A 146 5.37 17.66 11.89
CA TYR A 146 6.63 17.80 11.15
C TYR A 146 7.64 18.63 11.95
N GLN A 147 8.85 18.09 12.11
CA GLN A 147 10.00 18.79 12.68
C GLN A 147 11.11 18.86 11.64
N HIS A 148 11.43 20.07 11.22
CA HIS A 148 12.49 20.28 10.22
C HIS A 148 13.87 19.98 10.79
N LYS A 149 14.68 19.24 10.03
CA LYS A 149 16.10 18.98 10.32
C LYS A 149 16.92 19.56 9.19
N ALA A 150 17.55 20.72 9.43
CA ALA A 150 18.28 21.46 8.41
C ALA A 150 19.50 20.72 7.86
N ASP A 151 20.20 19.95 8.70
CA ASP A 151 21.44 19.24 8.36
C ASP A 151 21.23 17.73 8.17
N GLU A 152 20.05 17.32 7.73
CA GLU A 152 19.75 15.90 7.51
C GLU A 152 20.46 15.36 6.28
N ASP A 153 21.26 14.30 6.46
CA ASP A 153 21.94 13.59 5.38
C ASP A 153 20.99 12.60 4.71
N PHE A 154 20.46 12.94 3.54
CA PHE A 154 19.69 12.05 2.69
C PHE A 154 20.11 12.20 1.22
N THR A 155 19.90 11.16 0.44
CA THR A 155 20.18 11.16 -1.00
C THR A 155 19.33 12.25 -1.69
N PRO A 156 19.94 13.15 -2.47
CA PRO A 156 19.18 14.11 -3.26
C PRO A 156 18.10 13.43 -4.10
N LEU A 157 16.88 13.98 -4.11
CA LEU A 157 15.77 13.38 -4.86
C LEU A 157 16.08 13.28 -6.37
N GLU A 158 16.92 14.15 -6.88
CA GLU A 158 17.39 14.13 -8.26
C GLU A 158 18.25 12.88 -8.54
N GLU A 159 19.22 12.54 -7.66
CA GLU A 159 20.03 11.33 -7.79
C GLU A 159 19.16 10.06 -7.71
N THR A 160 18.20 10.05 -6.79
CA THR A 160 17.24 8.94 -6.68
C THR A 160 16.43 8.74 -7.96
N LEU A 161 15.92 9.84 -8.53
CA LEU A 161 15.12 9.77 -9.76
C LEU A 161 15.96 9.38 -10.98
N GLU A 162 17.19 9.88 -11.08
CA GLU A 162 18.14 9.50 -12.14
C GLU A 162 18.45 8.00 -12.10
N ALA A 163 18.70 7.46 -10.90
CA ALA A 163 18.95 6.05 -10.72
C ALA A 163 17.76 5.18 -11.10
N LEU A 164 16.54 5.63 -10.82
CA LEU A 164 15.32 4.95 -11.25
C LEU A 164 15.12 5.03 -12.77
N ASP A 165 15.42 6.17 -13.39
CA ASP A 165 15.40 6.35 -14.85
C ASP A 165 16.35 5.36 -15.56
N GLU A 166 17.54 5.16 -15.01
CA GLU A 166 18.48 4.15 -15.53
C GLU A 166 17.87 2.74 -15.52
N GLN A 167 17.13 2.37 -14.47
CA GLN A 167 16.47 1.06 -14.39
C GLN A 167 15.29 0.95 -15.38
N VAL A 168 14.59 2.06 -15.64
CA VAL A 168 13.54 2.12 -16.67
C VAL A 168 14.16 1.93 -18.06
N ARG A 169 15.24 2.66 -18.38
CA ARG A 169 15.96 2.53 -19.67
C ARG A 169 16.55 1.13 -19.85
N ALA A 170 16.97 0.48 -18.78
CA ALA A 170 17.45 -0.90 -18.81
C ALA A 170 16.32 -1.94 -18.97
N GLY A 171 15.05 -1.52 -18.98
CA GLY A 171 13.89 -2.40 -19.10
C GLY A 171 13.58 -3.25 -17.86
N LYS A 172 14.28 -3.02 -16.74
CA LYS A 172 14.12 -3.76 -15.49
C LYS A 172 12.87 -3.35 -14.71
N ILE A 173 12.50 -2.08 -14.77
CA ILE A 173 11.25 -1.54 -14.24
C ILE A 173 10.55 -0.76 -15.35
N ARG A 174 9.22 -0.77 -15.38
CA ARG A 174 8.45 -0.04 -16.39
C ARG A 174 8.04 1.35 -15.93
N HIS A 175 7.55 1.44 -14.71
CA HIS A 175 7.06 2.69 -14.12
C HIS A 175 7.57 2.84 -12.69
N ILE A 176 7.63 4.08 -12.22
CA ILE A 176 8.02 4.41 -10.85
C ILE A 176 6.83 4.92 -10.05
N GLY A 177 6.82 4.64 -8.75
CA GLY A 177 5.82 5.11 -7.80
C GLY A 177 6.46 5.60 -6.51
N LEU A 178 5.68 6.35 -5.74
CA LEU A 178 6.05 6.84 -4.42
C LEU A 178 5.21 6.15 -3.37
N SER A 179 5.74 5.99 -2.15
CA SER A 179 4.95 5.49 -1.03
C SER A 179 5.30 6.24 0.25
N ASN A 180 4.30 6.45 1.10
CA ASN A 180 4.42 7.26 2.31
C ASN A 180 4.98 8.67 2.06
N GLU A 181 4.73 9.19 0.87
CA GLU A 181 5.29 10.46 0.43
C GLU A 181 4.37 11.64 0.79
N THR A 182 4.96 12.79 0.97
CA THR A 182 4.29 14.05 1.30
C THR A 182 3.91 14.84 0.05
N PRO A 183 3.02 15.86 0.15
CA PRO A 183 2.75 16.76 -0.96
C PRO A 183 4.01 17.42 -1.53
N TRP A 184 4.93 17.87 -0.65
CA TRP A 184 6.18 18.49 -1.10
C TRP A 184 7.05 17.53 -1.90
N GLY A 185 7.29 16.32 -1.39
CA GLY A 185 8.14 15.34 -2.07
C GLY A 185 7.52 14.87 -3.38
N THR A 186 6.20 14.63 -3.39
CA THR A 186 5.48 14.28 -4.63
C THR A 186 5.67 15.32 -5.71
N MET A 187 5.38 16.60 -5.41
CA MET A 187 5.54 17.68 -6.39
C MET A 187 7.00 17.87 -6.80
N LYS A 188 7.95 17.67 -5.87
CA LYS A 188 9.38 17.78 -6.20
C LYS A 188 9.83 16.70 -7.18
N PHE A 189 9.42 15.42 -6.99
CA PHE A 189 9.70 14.35 -7.95
C PHE A 189 9.05 14.60 -9.31
N LEU A 190 7.80 15.08 -9.34
CA LEU A 190 7.12 15.39 -10.60
C LEU A 190 7.81 16.53 -11.36
N ALA A 191 8.19 17.60 -10.67
CA ALA A 191 8.90 18.73 -11.27
C ALA A 191 10.30 18.33 -11.79
N LEU A 192 11.03 17.49 -11.06
CA LEU A 192 12.32 16.96 -11.52
C LEU A 192 12.14 16.09 -12.77
N ALA A 193 11.14 15.22 -12.80
CA ALA A 193 10.85 14.39 -13.95
C ALA A 193 10.58 15.23 -15.21
N GLU A 194 9.76 16.26 -15.10
CA GLU A 194 9.46 17.17 -16.21
C GLU A 194 10.70 17.96 -16.67
N SER A 195 11.47 18.51 -15.74
CA SER A 195 12.63 19.35 -16.08
C SER A 195 13.78 18.56 -16.70
N ARG A 196 13.89 17.25 -16.39
CA ARG A 196 14.95 16.37 -16.87
C ARG A 196 14.52 15.44 -18.01
N GLY A 197 13.24 15.39 -18.32
CA GLY A 197 12.67 14.42 -19.28
C GLY A 197 12.76 12.99 -18.78
N TRP A 198 12.72 12.78 -17.45
CA TRP A 198 12.74 11.47 -16.80
C TRP A 198 11.33 10.93 -16.55
N PRO A 199 11.18 9.61 -16.24
CA PRO A 199 9.89 9.04 -15.91
C PRO A 199 9.21 9.73 -14.72
N ARG A 200 7.92 10.05 -14.88
CA ARG A 200 7.10 10.59 -13.80
C ARG A 200 6.70 9.49 -12.83
N ALA A 201 6.56 9.82 -11.55
CA ALA A 201 5.83 8.97 -10.62
C ALA A 201 4.37 8.83 -11.09
N VAL A 202 3.87 7.58 -11.18
CA VAL A 202 2.52 7.28 -11.70
C VAL A 202 1.52 7.02 -10.58
N SER A 203 1.99 6.84 -9.35
CA SER A 203 1.15 6.57 -8.19
C SER A 203 1.81 7.03 -6.88
N ILE A 204 0.96 7.24 -5.88
CA ILE A 204 1.35 7.47 -4.49
C ILE A 204 0.70 6.36 -3.65
N GLN A 205 1.49 5.53 -2.96
CA GLN A 205 0.96 4.49 -2.08
C GLN A 205 1.00 4.96 -0.63
N ASN A 206 -0.13 5.45 -0.10
CA ASN A 206 -0.25 6.00 1.25
C ASN A 206 -1.41 5.36 2.02
N PRO A 207 -1.44 5.47 3.37
CA PRO A 207 -2.57 4.99 4.15
C PRO A 207 -3.83 5.80 3.82
N TYR A 208 -4.95 5.11 3.67
CA TYR A 208 -6.24 5.77 3.53
C TYR A 208 -7.37 4.84 3.99
N ASN A 209 -8.15 5.30 4.96
CA ASN A 209 -9.29 4.57 5.50
C ASN A 209 -10.19 5.53 6.32
N LEU A 210 -11.31 5.04 6.84
CA LEU A 210 -12.27 5.85 7.61
C LEU A 210 -11.68 6.48 8.90
N LEU A 211 -10.58 5.94 9.44
CA LEU A 211 -9.89 6.50 10.62
C LEU A 211 -8.70 7.40 10.26
N ASN A 212 -8.31 7.40 8.98
CA ASN A 212 -7.21 8.22 8.45
C ASN A 212 -7.55 8.71 7.04
N ARG A 213 -8.04 9.91 6.95
CA ARG A 213 -8.36 10.61 5.70
C ARG A 213 -7.39 11.77 5.42
N SER A 214 -6.22 11.75 6.05
CA SER A 214 -5.21 12.82 5.90
C SER A 214 -4.72 13.02 4.47
N PHE A 215 -4.81 12.00 3.61
CA PHE A 215 -4.52 12.12 2.17
C PHE A 215 -5.38 13.19 1.48
N GLU A 216 -6.60 13.41 1.94
CA GLU A 216 -7.53 14.41 1.38
C GLU A 216 -7.06 15.86 1.58
N VAL A 217 -6.21 16.11 2.58
CA VAL A 217 -5.80 17.48 2.95
C VAL A 217 -4.90 18.14 1.89
N GLY A 218 -4.09 17.37 1.17
CA GLY A 218 -3.18 17.95 0.17
C GLY A 218 -2.88 17.03 -0.99
N LEU A 219 -2.79 15.73 -0.76
CA LEU A 219 -2.40 14.77 -1.80
C LEU A 219 -3.55 14.41 -2.77
N ALA A 220 -4.80 14.48 -2.33
CA ALA A 220 -5.93 14.14 -3.20
C ALA A 220 -6.04 15.07 -4.41
N GLU A 221 -5.86 16.38 -4.22
CA GLU A 221 -5.83 17.33 -5.33
C GLU A 221 -4.67 17.05 -6.28
N ILE A 222 -3.46 16.81 -5.74
CA ILE A 222 -2.28 16.44 -6.53
C ILE A 222 -2.54 15.14 -7.32
N ALA A 223 -3.09 14.11 -6.66
CA ALA A 223 -3.38 12.83 -7.30
C ALA A 223 -4.26 12.98 -8.54
N ILE A 224 -5.29 13.83 -8.46
CA ILE A 224 -6.23 14.09 -9.55
C ILE A 224 -5.58 14.97 -10.64
N ARG A 225 -5.03 16.13 -10.27
CA ARG A 225 -4.51 17.12 -11.23
C ARG A 225 -3.27 16.61 -11.95
N GLU A 226 -2.39 15.94 -11.22
CA GLU A 226 -1.13 15.40 -11.78
C GLU A 226 -1.29 13.98 -12.34
N GLN A 227 -2.47 13.39 -12.25
CA GLN A 227 -2.72 12.00 -12.66
C GLN A 227 -1.69 11.04 -12.02
N CYS A 228 -1.49 11.17 -10.72
CA CYS A 228 -0.62 10.35 -9.89
C CYS A 228 -1.46 9.79 -8.73
N GLY A 229 -2.34 8.83 -9.05
CA GLY A 229 -3.42 8.38 -8.18
C GLY A 229 -2.96 7.59 -6.95
N LEU A 230 -3.85 7.51 -5.96
CA LEU A 230 -3.58 6.78 -4.71
C LEU A 230 -3.71 5.27 -4.93
N LEU A 231 -2.70 4.54 -4.47
CA LEU A 231 -2.78 3.13 -4.11
C LEU A 231 -3.01 3.07 -2.59
N ALA A 232 -4.26 2.90 -2.17
CA ALA A 232 -4.63 3.00 -0.76
C ALA A 232 -4.22 1.74 0.01
N TYR A 233 -3.32 1.86 0.99
CA TYR A 233 -3.00 0.74 1.88
C TYR A 233 -3.68 0.88 3.24
N SER A 234 -3.80 -0.24 3.98
CA SER A 234 -4.52 -0.34 5.27
C SER A 234 -5.97 0.16 5.24
N PRO A 235 -6.77 -0.17 4.20
CA PRO A 235 -8.14 0.34 4.07
C PRO A 235 -9.06 -0.13 5.21
N LEU A 236 -8.70 -1.22 5.91
CA LEU A 236 -9.39 -1.72 7.11
C LEU A 236 -8.71 -1.33 8.42
N ALA A 237 -7.75 -0.39 8.44
CA ALA A 237 -7.04 0.02 9.65
C ALA A 237 -6.53 -1.21 10.45
N PHE A 238 -5.74 -2.09 9.81
CA PHE A 238 -5.27 -3.37 10.36
C PHE A 238 -6.40 -4.33 10.80
N GLY A 239 -7.58 -4.20 10.19
CA GLY A 239 -8.77 -4.98 10.51
C GLY A 239 -9.64 -4.38 11.62
N PHE A 240 -9.33 -3.19 12.11
CA PHE A 240 -10.11 -2.48 13.12
C PHE A 240 -11.54 -2.20 12.60
N LEU A 241 -11.65 -1.70 11.39
CA LEU A 241 -12.92 -1.34 10.74
C LEU A 241 -13.81 -2.54 10.38
N SER A 242 -13.37 -3.77 10.62
CA SER A 242 -14.24 -4.95 10.51
C SER A 242 -15.14 -5.18 11.75
N GLY A 243 -14.92 -4.44 12.83
CA GLY A 243 -15.63 -4.63 14.11
C GLY A 243 -15.10 -5.78 14.97
N LYS A 244 -14.13 -6.57 14.50
CA LYS A 244 -13.66 -7.77 15.23
C LYS A 244 -12.94 -7.48 16.55
N TYR A 245 -12.59 -6.23 16.81
CA TYR A 245 -11.95 -5.80 18.06
C TYR A 245 -12.88 -5.02 18.99
N GLU A 246 -14.18 -4.87 18.64
CA GLU A 246 -15.14 -4.17 19.49
C GLU A 246 -15.19 -4.77 20.90
N GLY A 247 -15.44 -3.92 21.89
CA GLY A 247 -15.48 -4.32 23.29
C GLY A 247 -14.15 -4.84 23.85
N GLY A 248 -13.03 -4.53 23.21
CA GLY A 248 -11.71 -5.01 23.60
C GLY A 248 -11.39 -6.44 23.18
N ALA A 249 -12.19 -7.03 22.28
CA ALA A 249 -11.96 -8.40 21.77
C ALA A 249 -10.57 -8.54 21.13
N ARG A 250 -9.95 -9.71 21.33
CA ARG A 250 -8.62 -10.07 20.80
C ARG A 250 -8.67 -11.46 20.14
N PRO A 251 -9.22 -11.60 18.92
CA PRO A 251 -9.24 -12.88 18.23
C PRO A 251 -7.81 -13.43 18.05
N ALA A 252 -7.58 -14.69 18.41
CA ALA A 252 -6.24 -15.27 18.57
C ALA A 252 -5.31 -15.13 17.35
N LYS A 253 -5.86 -15.21 16.12
CA LYS A 253 -5.11 -15.11 14.86
C LYS A 253 -5.15 -13.69 14.26
N ALA A 254 -5.73 -12.72 14.95
CA ALA A 254 -5.83 -11.35 14.42
C ALA A 254 -4.54 -10.57 14.65
N ARG A 255 -4.21 -9.67 13.70
CA ARG A 255 -2.95 -8.92 13.67
C ARG A 255 -2.63 -8.19 14.98
N LEU A 256 -3.62 -7.48 15.57
CA LEU A 256 -3.42 -6.75 16.82
C LEU A 256 -3.29 -7.66 18.05
N SER A 257 -3.72 -8.93 17.95
CA SER A 257 -3.53 -9.93 18.99
C SER A 257 -2.14 -10.58 18.91
N LEU A 258 -1.62 -10.75 17.68
CA LEU A 258 -0.32 -11.38 17.42
C LEU A 258 0.86 -10.42 17.60
N TYR A 259 0.69 -9.15 17.28
CA TYR A 259 1.79 -8.20 17.15
C TYR A 259 1.48 -6.88 17.84
N SER A 260 2.08 -6.62 19.00
CA SER A 260 1.91 -5.38 19.79
C SER A 260 2.40 -4.10 19.08
N ARG A 261 3.32 -4.25 18.10
CA ARG A 261 3.85 -3.11 17.33
C ARG A 261 2.81 -2.38 16.47
N PHE A 262 1.69 -3.03 16.14
CA PHE A 262 0.64 -2.44 15.31
C PHE A 262 -0.35 -1.63 16.15
N SER A 263 0.15 -0.60 16.87
CA SER A 263 -0.64 0.22 17.79
C SER A 263 -1.28 1.46 17.16
N ARG A 264 -0.94 1.83 15.90
CA ARG A 264 -1.39 3.08 15.24
C ARG A 264 -2.90 3.32 15.39
N TYR A 265 -3.71 2.32 15.12
CA TYR A 265 -5.18 2.43 15.18
C TYR A 265 -5.75 2.09 16.55
N PHE A 266 -4.90 1.87 17.56
CA PHE A 266 -5.31 1.44 18.88
C PHE A 266 -5.19 2.60 19.89
N ASN A 267 -6.18 3.48 19.89
CA ASN A 267 -6.32 4.59 20.83
C ASN A 267 -7.81 4.84 21.09
N PRO A 268 -8.19 5.51 22.20
CA PRO A 268 -9.58 5.71 22.56
C PRO A 268 -10.42 6.44 21.49
N GLN A 269 -9.82 7.38 20.76
CA GLN A 269 -10.50 8.13 19.72
C GLN A 269 -10.82 7.23 18.52
N SER A 270 -9.87 6.39 18.11
CA SER A 270 -10.09 5.41 17.04
C SER A 270 -11.12 4.36 17.41
N GLU A 271 -11.11 3.90 18.65
CA GLU A 271 -12.12 2.96 19.15
C GLU A 271 -13.53 3.55 19.09
N ALA A 272 -13.69 4.78 19.58
CA ALA A 272 -14.97 5.48 19.56
C ALA A 272 -15.47 5.71 18.11
N ALA A 273 -14.61 6.19 17.20
CA ALA A 273 -14.97 6.39 15.80
C ALA A 273 -15.28 5.06 15.10
N CYS A 274 -14.47 4.03 15.33
CA CYS A 274 -14.68 2.69 14.75
C CYS A 274 -16.05 2.11 15.15
N SER A 275 -16.41 2.18 16.44
CA SER A 275 -17.71 1.71 16.91
C SER A 275 -18.88 2.41 16.21
N ARG A 276 -18.76 3.72 15.94
CA ARG A 276 -19.78 4.49 15.17
C ARG A 276 -19.86 4.03 13.72
N TYR A 277 -18.72 3.80 13.04
CA TYR A 277 -18.71 3.29 11.66
C TYR A 277 -19.29 1.87 11.57
N VAL A 278 -18.97 1.01 12.55
CA VAL A 278 -19.52 -0.35 12.59
C VAL A 278 -21.03 -0.33 12.86
N ALA A 279 -21.51 0.55 13.75
CA ALA A 279 -22.92 0.72 14.02
C ALA A 279 -23.66 1.23 12.77
N LEU A 280 -23.14 2.24 12.09
CA LEU A 280 -23.68 2.76 10.83
C LEU A 280 -23.81 1.66 9.77
N ALA A 281 -22.76 0.85 9.58
CA ALA A 281 -22.82 -0.25 8.63
C ALA A 281 -23.96 -1.24 8.96
N ARG A 282 -24.08 -1.64 10.22
CA ARG A 282 -25.10 -2.58 10.68
C ARG A 282 -26.52 -2.00 10.54
N GLU A 283 -26.72 -0.73 10.84
CA GLU A 283 -27.99 -0.02 10.69
C GLU A 283 -28.51 -0.08 9.25
N HIS A 284 -27.58 -0.01 8.28
CA HIS A 284 -27.91 -0.11 6.85
C HIS A 284 -27.79 -1.54 6.28
N GLY A 285 -27.67 -2.56 7.13
CA GLY A 285 -27.57 -3.95 6.70
C GLY A 285 -26.28 -4.31 5.95
N LEU A 286 -25.21 -3.50 6.12
CA LEU A 286 -23.94 -3.68 5.45
C LEU A 286 -22.93 -4.43 6.34
N ASN A 287 -22.03 -5.19 5.71
CA ASN A 287 -20.85 -5.69 6.38
C ASN A 287 -19.88 -4.51 6.64
N PRO A 288 -19.43 -4.27 7.90
CA PRO A 288 -18.56 -3.13 8.22
C PRO A 288 -17.26 -3.09 7.43
N ALA A 289 -16.61 -4.23 7.20
CA ALA A 289 -15.39 -4.29 6.40
C ALA A 289 -15.66 -3.92 4.93
N GLN A 290 -16.75 -4.43 4.36
CA GLN A 290 -17.11 -4.10 2.97
C GLN A 290 -17.50 -2.63 2.81
N MET A 291 -18.22 -2.04 3.77
CA MET A 291 -18.53 -0.61 3.77
C MET A 291 -17.24 0.22 3.79
N ALA A 292 -16.29 -0.11 4.67
CA ALA A 292 -15.02 0.61 4.75
C ALA A 292 -14.19 0.48 3.47
N LEU A 293 -14.13 -0.69 2.86
CA LEU A 293 -13.44 -0.93 1.59
C LEU A 293 -14.12 -0.20 0.43
N ALA A 294 -15.44 -0.26 0.34
CA ALA A 294 -16.21 0.42 -0.71
C ALA A 294 -16.04 1.94 -0.62
N PHE A 295 -16.02 2.51 0.59
CA PHE A 295 -15.73 3.93 0.80
C PHE A 295 -14.38 4.34 0.19
N VAL A 296 -13.33 3.56 0.44
CA VAL A 296 -11.98 3.82 -0.12
C VAL A 296 -11.99 3.67 -1.64
N THR A 297 -12.56 2.59 -2.15
CA THR A 297 -12.54 2.28 -3.59
C THR A 297 -13.33 3.32 -4.41
N GLN A 298 -14.38 3.93 -3.85
CA GLN A 298 -15.21 4.92 -4.55
C GLN A 298 -14.58 6.32 -4.66
N GLN A 299 -13.49 6.60 -3.94
CA GLN A 299 -12.85 7.91 -4.00
C GLN A 299 -12.23 8.17 -5.38
N PRO A 300 -12.44 9.38 -5.96
CA PRO A 300 -11.99 9.69 -7.32
C PRO A 300 -10.46 9.76 -7.46
N PHE A 301 -9.73 10.00 -6.36
CA PHE A 301 -8.27 10.02 -6.32
C PHE A 301 -7.65 8.64 -6.07
N VAL A 302 -8.43 7.61 -5.76
CA VAL A 302 -7.93 6.24 -5.55
C VAL A 302 -7.87 5.49 -6.88
N THR A 303 -6.69 5.07 -7.28
CA THR A 303 -6.50 4.21 -8.45
C THR A 303 -6.82 2.76 -8.11
N SER A 304 -6.28 2.26 -7.00
CA SER A 304 -6.54 0.89 -6.55
C SER A 304 -6.46 0.79 -5.03
N ASN A 305 -7.31 -0.05 -4.46
CA ASN A 305 -7.40 -0.30 -3.02
C ASN A 305 -6.65 -1.60 -2.70
N ILE A 306 -5.54 -1.50 -1.96
CA ILE A 306 -4.69 -2.64 -1.60
C ILE A 306 -5.30 -3.36 -0.41
N ILE A 307 -5.92 -4.50 -0.69
CA ILE A 307 -6.50 -5.36 0.33
C ILE A 307 -5.50 -6.37 0.88
N GLY A 308 -5.68 -6.79 2.13
CA GLY A 308 -4.94 -7.89 2.74
C GLY A 308 -5.91 -8.90 3.37
N ALA A 309 -5.59 -10.18 3.26
CA ALA A 309 -6.34 -11.26 3.85
C ALA A 309 -5.40 -12.33 4.42
N THR A 310 -5.82 -13.01 5.48
CA THR A 310 -5.12 -14.18 6.02
C THR A 310 -5.90 -15.48 5.78
N THR A 311 -7.14 -15.39 5.30
CA THR A 311 -7.96 -16.54 4.88
C THR A 311 -8.68 -16.23 3.56
N LEU A 312 -9.13 -17.26 2.86
CA LEU A 312 -9.88 -17.09 1.61
C LEU A 312 -11.25 -16.43 1.85
N GLU A 313 -11.91 -16.70 2.98
CA GLU A 313 -13.19 -16.04 3.32
C GLU A 313 -13.01 -14.53 3.48
N GLN A 314 -11.91 -14.09 4.10
CA GLN A 314 -11.58 -12.66 4.19
C GLN A 314 -11.30 -12.08 2.80
N LEU A 315 -10.57 -12.80 1.96
CA LEU A 315 -10.28 -12.38 0.60
C LEU A 315 -11.56 -12.24 -0.22
N ASP A 316 -12.45 -13.22 -0.17
CA ASP A 316 -13.74 -13.19 -0.89
C ASP A 316 -14.62 -12.03 -0.42
N SER A 317 -14.70 -11.81 0.89
CA SER A 317 -15.43 -10.66 1.45
C SER A 317 -14.85 -9.32 1.00
N ASN A 318 -13.52 -9.21 0.98
CA ASN A 318 -12.84 -7.99 0.51
C ASN A 318 -13.07 -7.76 -0.99
N ILE A 319 -13.01 -8.80 -1.82
CA ILE A 319 -13.26 -8.73 -3.27
C ILE A 319 -14.70 -8.29 -3.54
N ALA A 320 -15.67 -8.83 -2.81
CA ALA A 320 -17.09 -8.48 -2.95
C ALA A 320 -17.37 -7.00 -2.70
N SER A 321 -16.53 -6.30 -1.93
CA SER A 321 -16.66 -4.86 -1.69
C SER A 321 -16.52 -4.00 -2.97
N ALA A 322 -15.90 -4.54 -4.03
CA ALA A 322 -15.72 -3.84 -5.30
C ALA A 322 -17.05 -3.56 -6.03
N GLU A 323 -18.08 -4.37 -5.74
CA GLU A 323 -19.42 -4.23 -6.34
C GLU A 323 -20.37 -3.43 -5.46
N LEU A 324 -19.98 -3.16 -4.20
CA LEU A 324 -20.81 -2.42 -3.25
C LEU A 324 -20.76 -0.92 -3.55
N LYS A 325 -21.91 -0.34 -3.85
CA LYS A 325 -22.10 1.11 -3.96
C LYS A 325 -22.78 1.61 -2.69
N LEU A 326 -22.16 2.54 -1.99
CA LEU A 326 -22.72 3.15 -0.80
C LEU A 326 -23.80 4.15 -1.16
N SER A 327 -24.94 4.12 -0.45
CA SER A 327 -26.00 5.10 -0.62
C SER A 327 -25.58 6.49 -0.11
N GLU A 328 -26.30 7.52 -0.54
CA GLU A 328 -26.09 8.90 -0.06
C GLU A 328 -26.26 9.01 1.46
N GLU A 329 -27.18 8.26 2.05
CA GLU A 329 -27.41 8.21 3.49
C GLU A 329 -26.20 7.65 4.24
N VAL A 330 -25.63 6.53 3.77
CA VAL A 330 -24.40 5.94 4.34
C VAL A 330 -23.24 6.91 4.21
N LEU A 331 -23.06 7.53 3.05
CA LEU A 331 -22.00 8.53 2.82
C LEU A 331 -22.17 9.74 3.75
N ALA A 332 -23.40 10.26 3.91
CA ALA A 332 -23.69 11.34 4.85
C ALA A 332 -23.38 10.95 6.31
N GLY A 333 -23.72 9.71 6.71
CA GLY A 333 -23.39 9.17 8.02
C GLY A 333 -21.87 9.07 8.24
N ILE A 334 -21.11 8.60 7.24
CA ILE A 334 -19.65 8.58 7.27
C ILE A 334 -19.09 9.99 7.44
N GLU A 335 -19.59 10.98 6.69
CA GLU A 335 -19.15 12.36 6.80
C GLU A 335 -19.48 12.99 8.17
N ALA A 336 -20.65 12.70 8.73
CA ALA A 336 -21.02 13.17 10.07
C ALA A 336 -20.04 12.64 11.13
N ILE A 337 -19.71 11.36 11.09
CA ILE A 337 -18.72 10.75 12.01
C ILE A 337 -17.35 11.41 11.84
N HIS A 338 -16.89 11.60 10.59
CA HIS A 338 -15.60 12.21 10.31
C HIS A 338 -15.51 13.67 10.77
N LYS A 339 -16.57 14.45 10.61
CA LYS A 339 -16.60 15.85 11.08
C LYS A 339 -16.48 15.98 12.58
N ASP A 340 -17.12 15.07 13.32
CA ASP A 340 -17.04 15.06 14.79
C ASP A 340 -15.65 14.61 15.28
N GLN A 341 -15.01 13.71 14.54
CA GLN A 341 -13.75 13.09 14.98
C GLN A 341 -12.81 12.87 13.76
N PRO A 342 -12.21 13.96 13.23
CA PRO A 342 -11.37 13.89 12.06
C PRO A 342 -10.04 13.18 12.35
N ASN A 343 -9.68 12.22 11.47
CA ASN A 343 -8.38 11.53 11.48
C ASN A 343 -7.94 11.03 12.88
N PRO A 344 -8.72 10.19 13.57
CA PRO A 344 -8.36 9.75 14.93
C PRO A 344 -7.11 8.87 14.99
N ALA A 345 -6.62 8.38 13.82
CA ALA A 345 -5.42 7.55 13.71
C ALA A 345 -4.65 7.81 12.41
N PRO A 346 -4.10 9.00 12.23
CA PRO A 346 -3.38 9.40 11.03
C PRO A 346 -2.03 8.69 10.87
#